data_e0cc77a36d744633de0669c83f59acd0
#
_entry.id   e0cc77a36d744633de0669c83f59acd0
#
_cell.length_a   1.000
_cell.length_b   1.000
_cell.length_c   1.000
_cell.angle_alpha   90.00
_cell.angle_beta   90.00
_cell.angle_gamma   90.00
#
_symmetry.space_group_name_H-M   'P 1'
#
loop_
_entity.id
_entity.type
_entity.pdbx_description
1 polymer ?
#
loop_
_entity_poly.entity_id
_entity_poly.type
_entity_poly.pdbx_seq_one_letter_code
_entity_poly.pdbx_strand_id
1 'polypeptide(L)'
;MRTLLRTTGDAPSIALGLLSGSYSTAEDFVREGFLESLERHRIGAWVALAEVRAAYFSDGSIVQRIRESVVERARAAGLARVWLAGVSLGGLACLCHAARHDDVERMALFSPYPGTRELLREIEAAGGLGRWDAEARPLDPEREAWRWLRDHGAGATRIDCWFASGDRFADGQRRMAMRLPPASVHEVPGGHDWEDWRGMWNEFLQHHRP
;
A
#
# COMPACT_ATOMS: atom_id res chain seq x y z
N MET A 1 4.26 15.99 0.59
CA MET A 1 5.07 14.84 0.07
C MET A 1 5.41 15.15 -1.38
N ARG A 2 6.65 14.87 -1.82
CA ARG A 2 7.01 15.04 -3.24
C ARG A 2 6.16 14.10 -4.09
N THR A 3 5.56 14.62 -5.15
CA THR A 3 4.61 13.87 -5.98
C THR A 3 4.73 14.30 -7.43
N LEU A 4 4.84 13.34 -8.34
CA LEU A 4 4.73 13.56 -9.78
C LEU A 4 3.33 13.15 -10.25
N LEU A 5 2.72 13.98 -11.09
CA LEU A 5 1.41 13.68 -11.68
C LEU A 5 1.58 13.21 -13.13
N ARG A 6 0.85 12.19 -13.50
CA ARG A 6 0.79 11.60 -14.84
C ARG A 6 -0.66 11.23 -15.17
N THR A 7 -0.94 11.03 -16.44
CA THR A 7 -2.23 10.50 -16.90
C THR A 7 -1.95 9.43 -17.94
N THR A 8 -2.66 8.32 -17.85
CA THR A 8 -2.67 7.25 -18.86
C THR A 8 -4.06 7.18 -19.49
N GLY A 9 -4.11 6.92 -20.80
CA GLY A 9 -5.37 6.93 -21.57
C GLY A 9 -5.97 8.32 -21.73
N ASP A 10 -6.96 8.43 -22.62
CA ASP A 10 -7.59 9.72 -22.99
C ASP A 10 -8.61 10.21 -21.95
N ALA A 11 -9.24 9.28 -21.22
CA ALA A 11 -10.27 9.59 -20.22
C ALA A 11 -10.03 8.74 -18.96
N PRO A 12 -9.35 9.27 -17.96
CA PRO A 12 -9.09 8.52 -16.73
C PRO A 12 -10.39 8.24 -15.97
N SER A 13 -10.62 6.96 -15.62
CA SER A 13 -11.80 6.50 -14.86
C SER A 13 -11.53 6.38 -13.36
N ILE A 14 -10.26 6.38 -12.98
CA ILE A 14 -9.80 6.29 -11.59
C ILE A 14 -8.67 7.28 -11.32
N ALA A 15 -8.52 7.64 -10.05
CA ALA A 15 -7.29 8.21 -9.53
C ALA A 15 -6.48 7.10 -8.85
N LEU A 16 -5.19 7.01 -9.16
CA LEU A 16 -4.28 6.01 -8.63
C LEU A 16 -3.11 6.70 -7.92
N GLY A 17 -2.98 6.48 -6.62
CA GLY A 17 -1.78 6.83 -5.88
C GLY A 17 -0.79 5.68 -5.87
N LEU A 18 0.40 5.85 -6.45
CA LEU A 18 1.51 4.92 -6.36
C LEU A 18 2.48 5.41 -5.28
N LEU A 19 2.55 4.69 -4.16
CA LEU A 19 3.33 5.06 -2.99
C LEU A 19 4.66 4.30 -2.96
N SER A 20 5.78 5.03 -2.92
CA SER A 20 7.11 4.45 -3.05
C SER A 20 7.57 3.67 -1.81
N GLY A 21 8.53 2.77 -2.01
CA GLY A 21 9.32 2.18 -0.93
C GLY A 21 10.30 3.19 -0.31
N SER A 22 10.96 2.78 0.78
CA SER A 22 12.10 3.53 1.33
C SER A 22 13.18 3.71 0.28
N TYR A 23 13.81 4.88 0.26
CA TYR A 23 14.89 5.22 -0.66
C TYR A 23 14.52 5.22 -2.16
N SER A 24 13.24 5.03 -2.48
CA SER A 24 12.74 5.12 -3.85
C SER A 24 12.16 6.50 -4.13
N THR A 25 12.25 6.92 -5.39
CA THR A 25 11.72 8.19 -5.88
C THR A 25 10.44 7.95 -6.71
N ALA A 26 9.74 9.02 -7.01
CA ALA A 26 8.58 8.96 -7.90
C ALA A 26 8.96 8.55 -9.34
N GLU A 27 10.17 8.94 -9.79
CA GLU A 27 10.72 8.60 -11.09
C GLU A 27 11.03 7.11 -11.24
N ASP A 28 11.29 6.40 -10.14
CA ASP A 28 11.54 4.97 -10.18
C ASP A 28 10.33 4.20 -10.74
N PHE A 29 9.11 4.56 -10.38
CA PHE A 29 7.92 3.95 -10.97
C PHE A 29 7.83 4.13 -12.49
N VAL A 30 8.30 5.27 -13.00
CA VAL A 30 8.36 5.51 -14.45
C VAL A 30 9.42 4.62 -15.07
N ARG A 31 10.65 4.64 -14.53
CA ARG A 31 11.77 3.85 -15.02
C ARG A 31 11.50 2.35 -15.00
N GLU A 32 10.80 1.89 -13.97
CA GLU A 32 10.46 0.47 -13.78
C GLU A 32 9.18 0.04 -14.53
N GLY A 33 8.60 0.91 -15.37
CA GLY A 33 7.54 0.55 -16.30
C GLY A 33 6.14 0.39 -15.69
N PHE A 34 5.87 0.95 -14.51
CA PHE A 34 4.55 0.88 -13.88
C PHE A 34 3.48 1.61 -14.70
N LEU A 35 3.83 2.76 -15.30
CA LEU A 35 2.91 3.50 -16.16
C LEU A 35 2.69 2.80 -17.50
N GLU A 36 3.75 2.28 -18.12
CA GLU A 36 3.65 1.48 -19.33
C GLU A 36 2.77 0.25 -19.15
N SER A 37 2.78 -0.34 -17.94
CA SER A 37 1.90 -1.46 -17.60
C SER A 37 0.42 -1.03 -17.60
N LEU A 38 0.08 0.15 -17.07
CA LEU A 38 -1.29 0.68 -17.15
C LEU A 38 -1.74 0.84 -18.61
N GLU A 39 -0.89 1.41 -19.47
CA GLU A 39 -1.17 1.58 -20.90
C GLU A 39 -1.34 0.24 -21.62
N ARG A 40 -0.47 -0.74 -21.35
CA ARG A 40 -0.55 -2.10 -21.91
C ARG A 40 -1.84 -2.80 -21.52
N HIS A 41 -2.30 -2.61 -20.30
CA HIS A 41 -3.58 -3.13 -19.80
C HIS A 41 -4.78 -2.26 -20.16
N ARG A 42 -4.58 -1.14 -20.90
CA ARG A 42 -5.61 -0.18 -21.31
C ARG A 42 -6.38 0.42 -20.13
N ILE A 43 -5.67 0.72 -19.03
CA ILE A 43 -6.23 1.35 -17.85
C ILE A 43 -5.97 2.85 -17.93
N GLY A 44 -7.04 3.62 -18.11
CA GLY A 44 -7.03 5.09 -18.05
C GLY A 44 -7.05 5.53 -16.58
N ALA A 45 -5.98 6.15 -16.12
CA ALA A 45 -5.84 6.62 -14.76
C ALA A 45 -5.18 8.00 -14.67
N TRP A 46 -5.66 8.83 -13.76
CA TRP A 46 -4.89 9.95 -13.23
C TRP A 46 -3.97 9.39 -12.13
N VAL A 47 -2.66 9.56 -12.28
CA VAL A 47 -1.68 8.88 -11.44
C VAL A 47 -0.87 9.88 -10.63
N ALA A 48 -0.85 9.72 -9.32
CA ALA A 48 0.03 10.43 -8.40
C ALA A 48 1.16 9.49 -7.93
N LEU A 49 2.38 9.70 -8.40
CA LEU A 49 3.57 8.98 -7.97
C LEU A 49 4.14 9.71 -6.76
N ALA A 50 4.00 9.16 -5.58
CA ALA A 50 4.26 9.84 -4.31
C ALA A 50 5.41 9.19 -3.53
N GLU A 51 6.39 10.01 -3.11
CA GLU A 51 7.55 9.56 -2.35
C GLU A 51 7.22 9.41 -0.86
N VAL A 52 7.24 8.18 -0.38
CA VAL A 52 7.07 7.87 1.03
C VAL A 52 8.43 7.89 1.74
N ARG A 53 8.50 8.53 2.90
CA ARG A 53 9.73 8.64 3.71
C ARG A 53 9.46 8.16 5.13
N ALA A 54 10.43 7.48 5.73
CA ALA A 54 10.33 7.00 7.12
C ALA A 54 10.03 8.13 8.13
N ALA A 55 10.54 9.35 7.87
CA ALA A 55 10.26 10.51 8.69
C ALA A 55 8.76 10.83 8.85
N TYR A 56 7.94 10.51 7.84
CA TYR A 56 6.49 10.76 7.89
C TYR A 56 5.75 9.82 8.86
N PHE A 57 6.34 8.67 9.17
CA PHE A 57 5.83 7.79 10.22
C PHE A 57 6.26 8.30 11.60
N SER A 58 7.51 8.73 11.73
CA SER A 58 8.04 9.24 13.00
C SER A 58 7.37 10.54 13.44
N ASP A 59 6.99 11.41 12.50
CA ASP A 59 6.29 12.68 12.79
C ASP A 59 4.75 12.55 12.75
N GLY A 60 4.24 11.35 12.46
CA GLY A 60 2.80 11.05 12.38
C GLY A 60 2.08 11.65 11.18
N SER A 61 2.79 12.27 10.22
CA SER A 61 2.19 13.03 9.12
C SER A 61 1.81 12.19 7.89
N ILE A 62 2.14 10.89 7.86
CA ILE A 62 2.00 10.04 6.66
C ILE A 62 0.58 10.08 6.09
N VAL A 63 -0.45 9.93 6.92
CA VAL A 63 -1.85 9.88 6.48
C VAL A 63 -2.28 11.21 5.87
N GLN A 64 -1.97 12.33 6.55
CA GLN A 64 -2.29 13.66 6.05
C GLN A 64 -1.61 13.92 4.69
N ARG A 65 -0.35 13.49 4.55
CA ARG A 65 0.40 13.65 3.30
C ARG A 65 -0.19 12.86 2.14
N ILE A 66 -0.69 11.64 2.39
CA ILE A 66 -1.39 10.86 1.37
C ILE A 66 -2.68 11.57 0.96
N ARG A 67 -3.46 12.05 1.92
CA ARG A 67 -4.69 12.79 1.63
C ARG A 67 -4.42 14.00 0.73
N GLU A 68 -3.53 14.88 1.14
CA GLU A 68 -3.20 16.12 0.40
C GLU A 68 -2.60 15.84 -0.98
N SER A 69 -1.75 14.81 -1.08
CA SER A 69 -1.00 14.55 -2.31
C SER A 69 -1.75 13.69 -3.32
N VAL A 70 -2.72 12.88 -2.89
CA VAL A 70 -3.45 11.93 -3.73
C VAL A 70 -4.94 12.20 -3.70
N VAL A 71 -5.58 11.99 -2.55
CA VAL A 71 -7.05 11.93 -2.46
C VAL A 71 -7.70 13.28 -2.78
N GLU A 72 -7.25 14.35 -2.14
CA GLU A 72 -7.80 15.69 -2.33
C GLU A 72 -7.52 16.22 -3.73
N ARG A 73 -6.35 15.94 -4.29
CA ARG A 73 -6.02 16.31 -5.68
C ARG A 73 -6.86 15.53 -6.69
N ALA A 74 -7.10 14.24 -6.44
CA ALA A 74 -7.97 13.43 -7.28
C ALA A 74 -9.40 13.99 -7.29
N ARG A 75 -9.94 14.33 -6.12
CA ARG A 75 -11.27 14.95 -5.99
C ARG A 75 -11.35 16.31 -6.64
N ALA A 76 -10.31 17.14 -6.50
CA ALA A 76 -10.22 18.43 -7.20
C ALA A 76 -10.15 18.28 -8.73
N ALA A 77 -9.65 17.14 -9.24
CA ALA A 77 -9.68 16.77 -10.64
C ALA A 77 -11.02 16.11 -11.09
N GLY A 78 -12.03 16.03 -10.21
CA GLY A 78 -13.33 15.45 -10.51
C GLY A 78 -13.39 13.91 -10.44
N LEU A 79 -12.36 13.26 -9.88
CA LEU A 79 -12.28 11.81 -9.78
C LEU A 79 -12.72 11.33 -8.39
N ALA A 80 -13.84 10.63 -8.35
CA ALA A 80 -14.41 10.09 -7.10
C ALA A 80 -13.80 8.74 -6.72
N ARG A 81 -13.38 7.92 -7.69
CA ARG A 81 -12.83 6.59 -7.47
C ARG A 81 -11.32 6.69 -7.25
N VAL A 82 -10.86 6.39 -6.05
CA VAL A 82 -9.45 6.45 -5.67
C VAL A 82 -8.95 5.05 -5.34
N TRP A 83 -7.83 4.69 -5.95
CA TRP A 83 -7.07 3.49 -5.64
C TRP A 83 -5.70 3.89 -5.08
N LEU A 84 -5.20 3.13 -4.12
CA LEU A 84 -3.82 3.24 -3.64
C LEU A 84 -3.06 1.96 -3.93
N ALA A 85 -1.85 2.09 -4.42
CA ALA A 85 -0.93 0.97 -4.57
C ALA A 85 0.42 1.35 -3.97
N GLY A 86 0.99 0.49 -3.13
CA GLY A 86 2.22 0.80 -2.43
C GLY A 86 3.21 -0.35 -2.42
N VAL A 87 4.49 -0.03 -2.68
CA VAL A 87 5.60 -0.98 -2.56
C VAL A 87 6.29 -0.81 -1.22
N SER A 88 6.62 -1.90 -0.53
CA SER A 88 7.39 -1.87 0.72
C SER A 88 6.79 -0.89 1.75
N LEU A 89 7.52 0.17 2.12
CA LEU A 89 7.05 1.21 3.05
C LEU A 89 5.77 1.91 2.55
N GLY A 90 5.60 2.05 1.23
CA GLY A 90 4.37 2.54 0.62
C GLY A 90 3.16 1.63 0.86
N GLY A 91 3.38 0.31 0.94
CA GLY A 91 2.34 -0.65 1.30
C GLY A 91 1.86 -0.46 2.75
N LEU A 92 2.79 -0.24 3.69
CA LEU A 92 2.43 0.13 5.07
C LEU A 92 1.68 1.47 5.11
N ALA A 93 2.10 2.45 4.30
CA ALA A 93 1.45 3.76 4.22
C ALA A 93 -0.02 3.64 3.75
N CYS A 94 -0.33 2.73 2.82
CA CYS A 94 -1.70 2.41 2.44
C CYS A 94 -2.52 1.93 3.64
N LEU A 95 -1.98 1.02 4.45
CA LEU A 95 -2.66 0.52 5.66
C LEU A 95 -2.84 1.61 6.73
N CYS A 96 -1.86 2.49 6.90
CA CYS A 96 -2.00 3.65 7.79
C CYS A 96 -3.13 4.58 7.33
N HIS A 97 -3.31 4.76 6.01
CA HIS A 97 -4.43 5.52 5.47
C HIS A 97 -5.76 4.83 5.78
N ALA A 98 -5.87 3.53 5.51
CA ALA A 98 -7.08 2.73 5.79
C ALA A 98 -7.47 2.74 7.27
N ALA A 99 -6.49 2.85 8.18
CA ALA A 99 -6.75 2.90 9.62
C ALA A 99 -7.50 4.18 10.06
N ARG A 100 -7.49 5.23 9.25
CA ARG A 100 -8.10 6.53 9.58
C ARG A 100 -9.16 7.01 8.60
N HIS A 101 -9.23 6.42 7.40
CA HIS A 101 -10.12 6.86 6.31
C HIS A 101 -10.66 5.66 5.53
N ASP A 102 -11.90 5.79 5.08
CA ASP A 102 -12.65 4.83 4.24
C ASP A 102 -12.90 5.35 2.81
N ASP A 103 -12.10 6.33 2.38
CA ASP A 103 -12.29 7.10 1.16
C ASP A 103 -11.53 6.57 -0.06
N VAL A 104 -11.00 5.35 0.03
CA VAL A 104 -10.28 4.62 -1.02
C VAL A 104 -11.04 3.35 -1.38
N GLU A 105 -11.32 3.18 -2.68
CA GLU A 105 -12.09 2.03 -3.18
C GLU A 105 -11.29 0.72 -3.17
N ARG A 106 -9.99 0.79 -3.49
CA ARG A 106 -9.11 -0.38 -3.59
C ARG A 106 -7.68 -0.06 -3.15
N MET A 107 -7.03 -1.04 -2.55
CA MET A 107 -5.61 -0.99 -2.23
C MET A 107 -4.88 -2.21 -2.80
N ALA A 108 -3.68 -1.98 -3.34
CA ALA A 108 -2.73 -3.03 -3.72
C ALA A 108 -1.43 -2.86 -2.93
N LEU A 109 -1.07 -3.87 -2.17
CA LEU A 109 0.12 -3.88 -1.32
C LEU A 109 1.15 -4.81 -1.94
N PHE A 110 2.30 -4.29 -2.35
CA PHE A 110 3.39 -5.07 -2.95
C PHE A 110 4.55 -5.17 -1.97
N SER A 111 4.80 -6.36 -1.47
CA SER A 111 5.80 -6.63 -0.43
C SER A 111 5.75 -5.61 0.71
N PRO A 112 4.59 -5.37 1.34
CA PRO A 112 4.43 -4.30 2.32
C PRO A 112 5.45 -4.43 3.45
N TYR A 113 6.05 -3.31 3.87
CA TYR A 113 6.89 -3.29 5.06
C TYR A 113 6.03 -3.58 6.30
N PRO A 114 6.35 -4.60 7.10
CA PRO A 114 5.48 -5.00 8.20
C PRO A 114 5.65 -4.18 9.48
N GLY A 115 6.46 -3.12 9.44
CA GLY A 115 6.76 -2.31 10.62
C GLY A 115 8.03 -2.70 11.33
N THR A 116 8.27 -2.06 12.49
CA THR A 116 9.49 -2.25 13.27
C THR A 116 9.58 -3.64 13.89
N ARG A 117 10.81 -4.11 14.08
CA ARG A 117 11.06 -5.40 14.77
C ARG A 117 10.51 -5.41 16.19
N GLU A 118 10.48 -4.25 16.85
CA GLU A 118 9.93 -4.13 18.21
C GLU A 118 8.44 -4.42 18.20
N LEU A 119 7.68 -3.82 17.30
CA LEU A 119 6.25 -4.04 17.13
C LEU A 119 5.94 -5.50 16.81
N LEU A 120 6.68 -6.12 15.89
CA LEU A 120 6.47 -7.52 15.53
C LEU A 120 6.74 -8.48 16.69
N ARG A 121 7.79 -8.23 17.49
CA ARG A 121 8.07 -9.02 18.70
C ARG A 121 7.00 -8.83 19.77
N GLU A 122 6.47 -7.64 19.92
CA GLU A 122 5.37 -7.36 20.85
C GLU A 122 4.11 -8.15 20.46
N ILE A 123 3.73 -8.15 19.19
CA ILE A 123 2.61 -8.94 18.67
C ILE A 123 2.85 -10.45 18.90
N GLU A 124 4.06 -10.92 18.67
CA GLU A 124 4.42 -12.32 18.86
C GLU A 124 4.38 -12.71 20.35
N ALA A 125 4.95 -11.89 21.24
CA ALA A 125 4.93 -12.10 22.68
C ALA A 125 3.51 -12.15 23.27
N ALA A 126 2.57 -11.42 22.67
CA ALA A 126 1.15 -11.49 23.04
C ALA A 126 0.45 -12.80 22.58
N GLY A 127 1.15 -13.66 21.84
CA GLY A 127 0.56 -14.88 21.26
C GLY A 127 -0.19 -14.62 19.95
N GLY A 128 0.19 -13.56 19.22
CA GLY A 128 -0.33 -13.19 17.92
C GLY A 128 -1.28 -11.99 17.93
N LEU A 129 -1.61 -11.51 16.74
CA LEU A 129 -2.34 -10.26 16.54
C LEU A 129 -3.72 -10.21 17.24
N GLY A 130 -4.42 -11.34 17.29
CA GLY A 130 -5.75 -11.41 17.93
C GLY A 130 -5.74 -11.26 19.46
N ARG A 131 -4.56 -11.39 20.10
CA ARG A 131 -4.38 -11.23 21.57
C ARG A 131 -3.57 -9.98 21.91
N TRP A 132 -3.05 -9.31 20.89
CA TRP A 132 -2.21 -8.13 21.08
C TRP A 132 -3.03 -6.92 21.53
N ASP A 133 -2.60 -6.28 22.61
CA ASP A 133 -3.17 -5.03 23.10
C ASP A 133 -2.46 -3.84 22.44
N ALA A 134 -3.11 -3.26 21.43
CA ALA A 134 -2.56 -2.12 20.71
C ALA A 134 -2.47 -0.85 21.57
N GLU A 135 -3.35 -0.73 22.55
CA GLU A 135 -3.49 0.42 23.44
C GLU A 135 -2.52 0.36 24.66
N ALA A 136 -1.79 -0.73 24.84
CA ALA A 136 -0.76 -0.84 25.90
C ALA A 136 0.36 0.20 25.77
N ARG A 137 0.50 0.83 24.59
CA ARG A 137 1.41 1.95 24.32
C ARG A 137 0.68 3.03 23.49
N PRO A 138 1.20 4.27 23.46
CA PRO A 138 0.69 5.31 22.57
C PRO A 138 0.65 4.81 21.11
N LEU A 139 -0.46 5.09 20.43
CA LEU A 139 -0.62 4.71 19.03
C LEU A 139 0.24 5.61 18.15
N ASP A 140 1.04 4.99 17.32
CA ASP A 140 1.73 5.56 16.19
C ASP A 140 1.14 4.99 14.88
N PRO A 141 1.49 5.50 13.70
CA PRO A 141 0.91 5.04 12.44
C PRO A 141 1.07 3.53 12.19
N GLU A 142 2.19 2.91 12.59
CA GLU A 142 2.42 1.47 12.43
C GLU A 142 1.47 0.66 13.34
N ARG A 143 1.35 1.05 14.61
CA ARG A 143 0.44 0.39 15.57
C ARG A 143 -1.02 0.54 15.15
N GLU A 144 -1.40 1.72 14.67
CA GLU A 144 -2.74 1.95 14.14
C GLU A 144 -3.06 1.05 12.94
N ALA A 145 -2.11 0.89 12.00
CA ALA A 145 -2.28 0.00 10.85
C ALA A 145 -2.48 -1.46 11.28
N TRP A 146 -1.68 -1.96 12.24
CA TRP A 146 -1.83 -3.32 12.77
C TRP A 146 -3.11 -3.51 13.58
N ARG A 147 -3.51 -2.52 14.38
CA ARG A 147 -4.81 -2.51 15.06
C ARG A 147 -5.96 -2.60 14.06
N TRP A 148 -5.90 -1.78 13.02
CA TRP A 148 -6.90 -1.80 11.97
C TRP A 148 -6.97 -3.15 11.24
N LEU A 149 -5.84 -3.77 10.91
CA LEU A 149 -5.80 -5.13 10.35
C LEU A 149 -6.44 -6.16 11.31
N ARG A 150 -6.18 -6.06 12.61
CA ARG A 150 -6.80 -6.93 13.62
C ARG A 150 -8.32 -6.83 13.59
N ASP A 151 -8.84 -5.60 13.54
CA ASP A 151 -10.24 -5.31 13.80
C ASP A 151 -11.09 -5.29 12.51
N HIS A 152 -10.52 -4.90 11.38
CA HIS A 152 -11.25 -4.58 10.14
C HIS A 152 -10.70 -5.23 8.87
N GLY A 153 -9.56 -5.90 8.92
CA GLY A 153 -8.82 -6.36 7.73
C GLY A 153 -9.62 -7.19 6.72
N ALA A 154 -10.73 -7.77 7.13
CA ALA A 154 -11.55 -8.64 6.28
C ALA A 154 -12.76 -7.95 5.61
N GLY A 155 -13.05 -6.66 5.89
CA GLY A 155 -14.42 -6.21 5.65
C GLY A 155 -14.69 -4.91 4.92
N ALA A 156 -13.76 -3.98 4.79
CA ALA A 156 -14.15 -2.61 4.39
C ALA A 156 -13.61 -2.18 3.02
N THR A 157 -12.33 -2.23 2.79
CA THR A 157 -11.69 -1.84 1.53
C THR A 157 -11.22 -3.10 0.80
N ARG A 158 -11.35 -3.13 -0.52
CA ARG A 158 -10.78 -4.22 -1.34
C ARG A 158 -9.26 -4.11 -1.31
N ILE A 159 -8.61 -4.98 -0.53
CA ILE A 159 -7.16 -5.03 -0.39
C ILE A 159 -6.64 -6.29 -1.05
N ASP A 160 -5.70 -6.13 -1.97
CA ASP A 160 -4.93 -7.21 -2.55
C ASP A 160 -3.49 -7.11 -2.00
N CYS A 161 -2.99 -8.18 -1.40
CA CYS A 161 -1.65 -8.24 -0.82
C CYS A 161 -0.79 -9.24 -1.58
N TRP A 162 0.27 -8.74 -2.19
CA TRP A 162 1.23 -9.49 -2.98
C TRP A 162 2.59 -9.45 -2.29
N PHE A 163 3.25 -10.58 -2.12
CA PHE A 163 4.60 -10.62 -1.56
C PHE A 163 5.36 -11.86 -2.02
N ALA A 164 6.68 -11.79 -1.97
CA ALA A 164 7.53 -12.88 -2.39
C ALA A 164 7.93 -13.79 -1.23
N SER A 165 7.97 -15.10 -1.48
CA SER A 165 8.34 -16.10 -0.48
C SER A 165 9.78 -15.99 0.02
N GLY A 166 10.70 -15.46 -0.82
CA GLY A 166 12.09 -15.19 -0.47
C GLY A 166 12.35 -13.76 0.02
N ASP A 167 11.30 -12.94 0.23
CA ASP A 167 11.43 -11.60 0.79
C ASP A 167 11.93 -11.66 2.24
N ARG A 168 12.91 -10.81 2.58
CA ARG A 168 13.43 -10.68 3.96
C ARG A 168 12.35 -10.32 5.00
N PHE A 169 11.20 -9.82 4.56
CA PHE A 169 10.04 -9.48 5.39
C PHE A 169 8.88 -10.48 5.27
N ALA A 170 9.06 -11.59 4.55
CA ALA A 170 7.99 -12.55 4.23
C ALA A 170 7.18 -13.00 5.46
N ASP A 171 7.84 -13.26 6.59
CA ASP A 171 7.14 -13.69 7.81
C ASP A 171 6.21 -12.60 8.37
N GLY A 172 6.64 -11.34 8.35
CA GLY A 172 5.79 -10.22 8.75
C GLY A 172 4.64 -10.00 7.76
N GLN A 173 4.90 -10.14 6.48
CA GLN A 173 3.90 -10.01 5.40
C GLN A 173 2.85 -11.12 5.51
N ARG A 174 3.23 -12.37 5.78
CA ARG A 174 2.29 -13.47 6.05
C ARG A 174 1.39 -13.17 7.24
N ARG A 175 1.94 -12.59 8.32
CA ARG A 175 1.15 -12.19 9.50
C ARG A 175 0.12 -11.11 9.15
N MET A 176 0.46 -10.12 8.30
CA MET A 176 -0.49 -9.14 7.77
C MET A 176 -1.56 -9.82 6.92
N ALA A 177 -1.14 -10.66 6.00
CA ALA A 177 -2.00 -11.37 5.04
C ALA A 177 -3.02 -12.29 5.71
N MET A 178 -2.69 -12.91 6.85
CA MET A 178 -3.63 -13.73 7.62
C MET A 178 -4.91 -13.00 8.05
N ARG A 179 -4.93 -11.68 8.01
CA ARG A 179 -6.10 -10.85 8.37
C ARG A 179 -6.90 -10.39 7.15
N LEU A 180 -6.45 -10.73 5.95
CA LEU A 180 -7.13 -10.42 4.70
C LEU A 180 -7.87 -11.65 4.18
N PRO A 181 -8.90 -11.48 3.31
CA PRO A 181 -9.54 -12.60 2.65
C PRO A 181 -8.52 -13.44 1.86
N PRO A 182 -8.54 -14.77 1.93
CA PRO A 182 -7.55 -15.61 1.24
C PRO A 182 -7.45 -15.36 -0.27
N ALA A 183 -8.56 -15.01 -0.92
CA ALA A 183 -8.59 -14.70 -2.35
C ALA A 183 -7.86 -13.39 -2.72
N SER A 184 -7.51 -12.58 -1.73
CA SER A 184 -6.79 -11.30 -1.89
C SER A 184 -5.32 -11.41 -1.49
N VAL A 185 -4.83 -12.62 -1.23
CA VAL A 185 -3.45 -12.86 -0.79
C VAL A 185 -2.70 -13.68 -1.82
N HIS A 186 -1.58 -13.16 -2.27
CA HIS A 186 -0.78 -13.75 -3.34
C HIS A 186 0.68 -13.83 -2.90
N GLU A 187 1.12 -15.04 -2.52
CA GLU A 187 2.53 -15.33 -2.25
C GLU A 187 3.16 -15.92 -3.52
N VAL A 188 4.20 -15.26 -4.03
CA VAL A 188 4.88 -15.64 -5.28
C VAL A 188 6.37 -15.92 -5.01
N PRO A 189 7.08 -16.65 -5.88
CA PRO A 189 8.55 -16.72 -5.83
C PRO A 189 9.16 -15.35 -6.04
N GLY A 190 10.35 -15.07 -5.44
CA GLY A 190 11.09 -13.82 -5.61
C GLY A 190 11.63 -13.25 -4.30
N GLY A 191 12.03 -11.99 -4.32
CA GLY A 191 12.64 -11.25 -3.21
C GLY A 191 11.95 -9.91 -2.92
N HIS A 192 12.76 -8.87 -2.66
CA HIS A 192 12.28 -7.54 -2.26
C HIS A 192 12.88 -6.45 -3.15
N ASP A 193 12.57 -6.45 -4.42
CA ASP A 193 13.13 -5.54 -5.42
C ASP A 193 12.12 -5.14 -6.51
N TRP A 194 12.55 -4.26 -7.42
CA TRP A 194 11.70 -3.71 -8.46
C TRP A 194 11.26 -4.74 -9.50
N GLU A 195 12.05 -5.76 -9.78
CA GLU A 195 11.68 -6.81 -10.73
C GLU A 195 10.47 -7.59 -10.22
N ASP A 196 10.51 -7.99 -8.94
CA ASP A 196 9.41 -8.70 -8.28
C ASP A 196 8.16 -7.81 -8.17
N TRP A 197 8.30 -6.56 -7.73
CA TRP A 197 7.17 -5.64 -7.62
C TRP A 197 6.51 -5.33 -8.98
N ARG A 198 7.30 -5.24 -10.05
CA ARG A 198 6.77 -5.09 -11.41
C ARG A 198 5.99 -6.34 -11.86
N GLY A 199 6.49 -7.53 -11.52
CA GLY A 199 5.77 -8.78 -11.74
C GLY A 199 4.42 -8.78 -11.05
N MET A 200 4.41 -8.54 -9.73
CA MET A 200 3.19 -8.45 -8.92
C MET A 200 2.21 -7.37 -9.44
N TRP A 201 2.74 -6.20 -9.85
CA TRP A 201 1.95 -5.13 -10.45
C TRP A 201 1.23 -5.56 -11.73
N ASN A 202 1.93 -6.25 -12.64
CA ASN A 202 1.32 -6.75 -13.87
C ASN A 202 0.24 -7.79 -13.59
N GLU A 203 0.47 -8.72 -12.66
CA GLU A 203 -0.52 -9.70 -12.23
C GLU A 203 -1.76 -9.03 -11.62
N PHE A 204 -1.56 -8.06 -10.74
CA PHE A 204 -2.66 -7.27 -10.17
C PHE A 204 -3.52 -6.60 -11.26
N LEU A 205 -2.90 -5.97 -12.26
CA LEU A 205 -3.61 -5.30 -13.36
C LEU A 205 -4.36 -6.26 -14.29
N GLN A 206 -3.91 -7.51 -14.41
CA GLN A 206 -4.63 -8.53 -15.18
C GLN A 206 -5.98 -8.89 -14.54
N HIS A 207 -6.03 -8.93 -13.22
CA HIS A 207 -7.19 -9.36 -12.46
C HIS A 207 -8.14 -8.21 -12.11
N HIS A 208 -7.65 -6.96 -12.13
CA HIS A 208 -8.40 -5.80 -11.66
C HIS A 208 -8.48 -4.71 -12.73
N ARG A 209 -9.62 -4.62 -13.37
CA ARG A 209 -9.96 -3.52 -14.29
C ARG A 209 -10.93 -2.56 -13.61
N PRO A 210 -10.71 -1.21 -13.70
CA PRO A 210 -11.60 -0.21 -13.11
C PRO A 210 -12.95 -0.13 -13.81
#